data_a8531d1cf4ac35eb55a3bdd7822482c3
#
_entry.id   a8531d1cf4ac35eb55a3bdd7822482c3
#
_cell.length_a   1.000
_cell.length_b   1.000
_cell.length_c   1.000
_cell.angle_alpha   90.00
_cell.angle_beta   90.00
_cell.angle_gamma   90.00
#
_symmetry.space_group_name_H-M   'P 1'
#
loop_
_entity.id
_entity.type
_entity.pdbx_description
1 polymer ?
#
loop_
_entity_poly.entity_id
_entity_poly.type
_entity_poly.pdbx_seq_one_letter_code
_entity_poly.pdbx_strand_id
1 'polypeptide(L)'
;MRIIELYPSRRNIWPLIVPGKVVVEVGVFKGDNARDILIHEPAHLYMVDIFAGLAASGDENGKNREAVNLGYVYKNLTREMASKPVTLVRGASPKVLADIDRPVDVVYIDGGHLYQQVRDDLHGALKLVGDRPGSIIGGHDYSMRTPGVIKAVTEFCKEERLHLWAMTTGPIPSYFIRIE
;
A
#
# COMPACT_ATOMS: atom_id res chain seq x y z
N MET A 1 22.11 -13.85 11.65
CA MET A 1 21.90 -12.38 11.76
C MET A 1 21.24 -11.94 10.48
N ARG A 2 20.02 -11.39 10.53
CA ARG A 2 19.32 -10.88 9.35
C ARG A 2 19.63 -9.39 9.22
N ILE A 3 19.93 -8.94 8.03
CA ILE A 3 20.27 -7.55 7.72
C ILE A 3 19.05 -6.92 7.07
N ILE A 4 18.58 -5.79 7.62
CA ILE A 4 17.55 -4.98 6.98
C ILE A 4 18.25 -4.05 6.00
N GLU A 5 17.83 -4.08 4.74
CA GLU A 5 18.34 -3.18 3.71
C GLU A 5 17.74 -1.77 3.90
N LEU A 6 18.58 -0.75 3.84
CA LEU A 6 18.15 0.64 4.03
C LEU A 6 18.23 1.41 2.70
N TYR A 7 17.12 2.07 2.36
CA TYR A 7 16.98 2.88 1.14
C TYR A 7 16.62 4.33 1.47
N PRO A 8 17.08 5.31 0.71
CA PRO A 8 16.73 6.72 0.95
C PRO A 8 15.21 6.98 0.89
N SER A 9 14.51 6.34 -0.03
CA SER A 9 13.07 6.46 -0.22
C SER A 9 12.46 5.22 -0.87
N ARG A 10 11.12 5.10 -0.84
CA ARG A 10 10.40 4.05 -1.55
C ARG A 10 10.63 4.08 -3.07
N ARG A 11 10.94 5.23 -3.66
CA ARG A 11 11.30 5.36 -5.08
C ARG A 11 12.55 4.56 -5.47
N ASN A 12 13.44 4.29 -4.53
CA ASN A 12 14.60 3.45 -4.75
C ASN A 12 14.26 1.94 -4.69
N ILE A 13 13.12 1.59 -4.11
CA ILE A 13 12.65 0.20 -3.96
C ILE A 13 11.75 -0.20 -5.13
N TRP A 14 10.89 0.69 -5.64
CA TRP A 14 9.98 0.38 -6.74
C TRP A 14 10.66 -0.28 -7.95
N PRO A 15 11.82 0.20 -8.47
CA PRO A 15 12.48 -0.46 -9.59
C PRO A 15 12.94 -1.90 -9.31
N LEU A 16 13.04 -2.30 -8.04
CA LEU A 16 13.46 -3.64 -7.64
C LEU A 16 12.30 -4.63 -7.54
N ILE A 17 11.09 -4.16 -7.25
CA ILE A 17 9.95 -5.02 -6.88
C ILE A 17 8.73 -4.86 -7.79
N VAL A 18 8.63 -3.82 -8.60
CA VAL A 18 7.44 -3.50 -9.40
C VAL A 18 7.46 -4.04 -10.83
N PRO A 19 8.59 -4.04 -11.59
CA PRO A 19 8.56 -4.36 -13.00
C PRO A 19 7.93 -5.72 -13.31
N GLY A 20 6.89 -5.73 -14.16
CA GLY A 20 6.16 -6.93 -14.57
C GLY A 20 5.33 -7.62 -13.48
N LYS A 21 5.13 -6.98 -12.32
CA LYS A 21 4.41 -7.53 -11.17
C LYS A 21 2.97 -7.04 -11.09
N VAL A 22 2.09 -7.84 -10.47
CA VAL A 22 0.77 -7.40 -10.05
C VAL A 22 0.89 -6.72 -8.68
N VAL A 23 0.56 -5.44 -8.65
CA VAL A 23 0.71 -4.57 -7.48
C VAL A 23 -0.65 -4.11 -6.97
N VAL A 24 -0.83 -4.07 -5.67
CA VAL A 24 -1.96 -3.45 -4.98
C VAL A 24 -1.45 -2.30 -4.13
N GLU A 25 -2.00 -1.11 -4.30
CA GLU A 25 -1.82 0.03 -3.41
C GLU A 25 -3.10 0.24 -2.60
N VAL A 26 -2.97 0.22 -1.28
CA VAL A 26 -4.05 0.52 -0.32
C VAL A 26 -3.81 1.92 0.24
N GLY A 27 -4.76 2.83 0.02
CA GLY A 27 -4.61 4.25 0.35
C GLY A 27 -3.95 5.01 -0.79
N VAL A 28 -4.77 5.45 -1.74
CA VAL A 28 -4.31 6.12 -2.99
C VAL A 28 -4.24 7.63 -2.84
N PHE A 29 -5.12 8.20 -2.02
CA PHE A 29 -5.23 9.64 -1.80
C PHE A 29 -5.35 10.42 -3.13
N LYS A 30 -4.29 11.09 -3.58
CA LYS A 30 -4.26 11.87 -4.83
C LYS A 30 -3.54 11.16 -5.98
N GLY A 31 -3.05 9.95 -5.76
CA GLY A 31 -2.40 9.13 -6.78
C GLY A 31 -0.91 9.40 -7.00
N ASP A 32 -0.24 10.15 -6.11
CA ASP A 32 1.18 10.45 -6.31
C ASP A 32 2.07 9.21 -6.21
N ASN A 33 1.80 8.32 -5.24
CA ASN A 33 2.54 7.08 -5.13
C ASN A 33 2.15 6.07 -6.23
N ALA A 34 0.87 6.00 -6.62
CA ALA A 34 0.44 5.23 -7.78
C ALA A 34 1.22 5.62 -9.05
N ARG A 35 1.44 6.93 -9.27
CA ARG A 35 2.26 7.41 -10.39
C ARG A 35 3.70 6.93 -10.29
N ASP A 36 4.31 7.02 -9.11
CA ASP A 36 5.67 6.53 -8.86
C ASP A 36 5.76 5.01 -9.15
N ILE A 37 4.75 4.22 -8.79
CA ILE A 37 4.66 2.79 -9.11
C ILE A 37 4.53 2.56 -10.63
N LEU A 38 3.64 3.29 -11.30
CA LEU A 38 3.34 3.12 -12.73
C LEU A 38 4.52 3.45 -13.66
N ILE A 39 5.46 4.29 -13.24
CA ILE A 39 6.70 4.55 -13.97
C ILE A 39 7.53 3.27 -14.19
N HIS A 40 7.43 2.31 -13.25
CA HIS A 40 8.17 1.06 -13.27
C HIS A 40 7.44 -0.12 -13.92
N GLU A 41 6.41 0.16 -14.71
CA GLU A 41 5.72 -0.78 -15.59
C GLU A 41 5.24 -2.07 -14.90
N PRO A 42 4.36 -1.97 -13.89
CA PRO A 42 3.71 -3.16 -13.32
C PRO A 42 2.90 -3.89 -14.39
N ALA A 43 2.76 -5.21 -14.26
CA ALA A 43 1.83 -5.98 -15.08
C ALA A 43 0.37 -5.55 -14.84
N HIS A 44 0.05 -5.15 -13.62
CA HIS A 44 -1.24 -4.55 -13.24
C HIS A 44 -1.09 -3.76 -11.94
N LEU A 45 -1.77 -2.62 -11.82
CA LEU A 45 -1.90 -1.87 -10.57
C LEU A 45 -3.38 -1.80 -10.13
N TYR A 46 -3.68 -2.37 -8.97
CA TYR A 46 -4.94 -2.13 -8.26
C TYR A 46 -4.75 -0.96 -7.30
N MET A 47 -5.56 0.09 -7.46
CA MET A 47 -5.60 1.26 -6.59
C MET A 47 -6.82 1.16 -5.67
N VAL A 48 -6.62 0.80 -4.42
CA VAL A 48 -7.68 0.57 -3.43
C VAL A 48 -7.78 1.75 -2.49
N ASP A 49 -8.93 2.42 -2.43
CA ASP A 49 -9.20 3.51 -1.50
C ASP A 49 -10.71 3.61 -1.21
N ILE A 50 -11.08 4.03 -0.01
CA ILE A 50 -12.47 4.33 0.32
C ILE A 50 -12.93 5.62 -0.36
N PHE A 51 -12.00 6.51 -0.71
CA PHE A 51 -12.25 7.89 -1.18
C PHE A 51 -13.26 8.68 -0.33
N ALA A 52 -13.60 8.15 0.83
CA ALA A 52 -14.40 8.86 1.82
C ALA A 52 -13.45 9.79 2.55
N GLY A 53 -13.35 11.04 2.14
CA GLY A 53 -12.50 12.01 2.84
C GLY A 53 -12.56 11.84 4.35
N LEU A 54 -11.92 12.69 5.14
CA LEU A 54 -11.91 12.62 6.62
C LEU A 54 -13.32 12.67 7.31
N ALA A 55 -14.40 12.46 6.55
CA ALA A 55 -15.76 12.29 7.08
C ALA A 55 -15.90 11.12 8.08
N ALA A 56 -15.01 10.14 8.02
CA ALA A 56 -14.90 9.12 9.06
C ALA A 56 -14.45 9.71 10.42
N SER A 57 -13.97 10.96 10.46
CA SER A 57 -13.60 11.70 11.66
C SER A 57 -14.65 12.73 12.14
N GLY A 58 -15.86 12.73 11.55
CA GLY A 58 -16.95 13.62 11.96
C GLY A 58 -16.87 15.04 11.38
N ASP A 59 -16.03 15.29 10.41
CA ASP A 59 -15.93 16.57 9.70
C ASP A 59 -17.01 16.64 8.59
N GLU A 60 -17.96 17.57 8.70
CA GLU A 60 -19.02 17.81 7.69
C GLU A 60 -18.45 18.12 6.28
N ASN A 61 -17.20 18.55 6.19
CA ASN A 61 -16.48 18.80 4.92
C ASN A 61 -15.93 17.52 4.27
N GLY A 62 -16.04 16.35 4.90
CA GLY A 62 -15.47 15.09 4.39
C GLY A 62 -16.00 14.67 3.02
N LYS A 63 -17.28 14.92 2.73
CA LYS A 63 -17.88 14.61 1.43
C LYS A 63 -17.24 15.38 0.27
N ASN A 64 -16.85 16.63 0.49
CA ASN A 64 -16.19 17.44 -0.53
C ASN A 64 -14.75 16.97 -0.82
N ARG A 65 -14.08 16.42 0.20
CA ARG A 65 -12.70 15.88 0.03
C ARG A 65 -12.67 14.56 -0.74
N GLU A 66 -13.70 13.73 -0.61
CA GLU A 66 -13.84 12.49 -1.41
C GLU A 66 -13.85 12.79 -2.90
N ALA A 67 -14.76 13.62 -3.35
CA ALA A 67 -14.84 14.01 -4.75
C ALA A 67 -13.57 14.73 -5.23
N VAL A 68 -12.95 15.52 -4.37
CA VAL A 68 -11.68 16.20 -4.66
C VAL A 68 -10.55 15.21 -4.84
N ASN A 69 -10.39 14.23 -3.93
CA ASN A 69 -9.31 13.25 -4.02
C ASN A 69 -9.46 12.36 -5.26
N LEU A 70 -10.66 11.83 -5.52
CA LEU A 70 -10.93 11.06 -6.72
C LEU A 70 -10.70 11.89 -8.00
N GLY A 71 -11.12 13.15 -8.00
CA GLY A 71 -10.85 14.10 -9.09
C GLY A 71 -9.35 14.32 -9.31
N TYR A 72 -8.54 14.37 -8.26
CA TYR A 72 -7.07 14.45 -8.37
C TYR A 72 -6.48 13.17 -8.95
N VAL A 73 -6.96 11.98 -8.55
CA VAL A 73 -6.50 10.71 -9.12
C VAL A 73 -6.75 10.69 -10.64
N TYR A 74 -7.96 10.99 -11.07
CA TYR A 74 -8.27 11.08 -12.49
C TYR A 74 -7.39 12.10 -13.21
N LYS A 75 -7.28 13.32 -12.69
CA LYS A 75 -6.44 14.38 -13.27
C LYS A 75 -4.97 13.97 -13.35
N ASN A 76 -4.45 13.40 -12.29
CA ASN A 76 -3.04 13.07 -12.15
C ASN A 76 -2.62 11.83 -12.94
N LEU A 77 -3.53 10.88 -13.15
CA LEU A 77 -3.28 9.58 -13.76
C LEU A 77 -4.05 9.33 -15.07
N THR A 78 -4.69 10.35 -15.64
CA THR A 78 -5.50 10.22 -16.88
C THR A 78 -4.74 9.49 -17.98
N ARG A 79 -3.48 9.86 -18.21
CA ARG A 79 -2.65 9.28 -19.25
C ARG A 79 -2.29 7.82 -18.94
N GLU A 80 -1.89 7.57 -17.72
CA GLU A 80 -1.50 6.23 -17.24
C GLU A 80 -2.71 5.29 -17.23
N MET A 81 -3.86 5.73 -16.74
CA MET A 81 -5.10 4.94 -16.72
C MET A 81 -5.61 4.61 -18.13
N ALA A 82 -5.33 5.45 -19.12
CA ALA A 82 -5.71 5.21 -20.52
C ALA A 82 -4.77 4.24 -21.25
N SER A 83 -3.51 4.07 -20.79
CA SER A 83 -2.46 3.36 -21.51
C SER A 83 -1.83 2.19 -20.75
N LYS A 84 -2.12 2.05 -19.45
CA LYS A 84 -1.54 1.04 -18.56
C LYS A 84 -2.62 0.20 -17.89
N PRO A 85 -2.33 -1.06 -17.51
CA PRO A 85 -3.28 -1.93 -16.83
C PRO A 85 -3.49 -1.48 -15.37
N VAL A 86 -4.49 -0.64 -15.16
CA VAL A 86 -4.86 -0.05 -13.87
C VAL A 86 -6.32 -0.34 -13.56
N THR A 87 -6.61 -0.71 -12.33
CA THR A 87 -7.99 -0.84 -11.80
C THR A 87 -8.13 -0.01 -10.52
N LEU A 88 -9.09 0.90 -10.51
CA LEU A 88 -9.46 1.63 -9.31
C LEU A 88 -10.56 0.86 -8.58
N VAL A 89 -10.30 0.49 -7.33
CA VAL A 89 -11.21 -0.27 -6.47
C VAL A 89 -11.66 0.62 -5.31
N ARG A 90 -12.94 0.97 -5.30
CA ARG A 90 -13.52 1.79 -4.24
C ARG A 90 -14.09 0.93 -3.12
N GLY A 91 -13.54 1.05 -1.92
CA GLY A 91 -14.05 0.37 -0.72
C GLY A 91 -13.03 0.27 0.39
N ALA A 92 -13.48 -0.21 1.53
CA ALA A 92 -12.61 -0.49 2.68
C ALA A 92 -11.71 -1.69 2.36
N SER A 93 -10.39 -1.51 2.51
CA SER A 93 -9.37 -2.46 2.09
C SER A 93 -9.59 -3.90 2.55
N PRO A 94 -9.89 -4.21 3.82
CA PRO A 94 -10.05 -5.60 4.23
C PRO A 94 -11.13 -6.35 3.45
N LYS A 95 -12.20 -5.62 3.06
CA LYS A 95 -13.32 -6.19 2.31
C LYS A 95 -13.00 -6.35 0.83
N VAL A 96 -12.56 -5.25 0.18
CA VAL A 96 -12.37 -5.25 -1.28
C VAL A 96 -11.09 -5.97 -1.72
N LEU A 97 -10.11 -6.17 -0.84
CA LEU A 97 -8.95 -7.00 -1.12
C LEU A 97 -9.35 -8.46 -1.38
N ALA A 98 -10.40 -8.95 -0.69
CA ALA A 98 -10.90 -10.30 -0.88
C ALA A 98 -11.54 -10.52 -2.27
N ASP A 99 -11.93 -9.46 -2.96
CA ASP A 99 -12.57 -9.52 -4.28
C ASP A 99 -11.52 -9.53 -5.44
N ILE A 100 -10.22 -9.37 -5.13
CA ILE A 100 -9.15 -9.48 -6.12
C ILE A 100 -8.88 -10.96 -6.40
N ASP A 101 -9.29 -11.43 -7.56
CA ASP A 101 -9.33 -12.84 -7.97
C ASP A 101 -8.06 -13.37 -8.67
N ARG A 102 -6.97 -12.60 -8.63
CA ARG A 102 -5.69 -12.99 -9.25
C ARG A 102 -4.53 -12.94 -8.26
N PRO A 103 -3.47 -13.72 -8.52
CA PRO A 103 -2.25 -13.64 -7.73
C PRO A 103 -1.67 -12.23 -7.72
N VAL A 104 -1.34 -11.72 -6.52
CA VAL A 104 -0.74 -10.40 -6.29
C VAL A 104 0.70 -10.59 -5.81
N ASP A 105 1.65 -9.89 -6.39
CA ASP A 105 3.06 -10.00 -6.05
C ASP A 105 3.50 -8.98 -4.99
N VAL A 106 2.91 -7.80 -5.03
CA VAL A 106 3.26 -6.69 -4.13
C VAL A 106 1.99 -6.04 -3.59
N VAL A 107 1.88 -5.90 -2.29
CA VAL A 107 0.86 -5.07 -1.62
C VAL A 107 1.56 -3.96 -0.86
N TYR A 108 1.16 -2.71 -1.10
CA TYR A 108 1.66 -1.53 -0.39
C TYR A 108 0.53 -0.84 0.36
N ILE A 109 0.68 -0.72 1.69
CA ILE A 109 -0.34 -0.22 2.61
C ILE A 109 0.03 1.21 3.04
N ASP A 110 -0.77 2.19 2.59
CA ASP A 110 -0.62 3.63 2.92
C ASP A 110 -2.01 4.23 3.26
N GLY A 111 -2.84 3.45 3.97
CA GLY A 111 -4.22 3.79 4.31
C GLY A 111 -4.37 4.34 5.74
N GLY A 112 -5.22 3.71 6.54
CA GLY A 112 -5.41 4.10 7.94
C GLY A 112 -4.22 3.78 8.83
N HIS A 113 -4.00 4.58 9.90
CA HIS A 113 -2.84 4.44 10.79
C HIS A 113 -3.20 3.87 12.18
N LEU A 114 -4.47 3.55 12.42
CA LEU A 114 -4.89 2.90 13.65
C LEU A 114 -4.44 1.45 13.67
N TYR A 115 -3.99 0.97 14.82
CA TYR A 115 -3.48 -0.39 14.99
C TYR A 115 -4.35 -1.47 14.34
N GLN A 116 -5.67 -1.44 14.61
CA GLN A 116 -6.57 -2.47 14.08
C GLN A 116 -6.70 -2.39 12.55
N GLN A 117 -6.77 -1.19 11.97
CA GLN A 117 -6.84 -1.01 10.52
C GLN A 117 -5.60 -1.57 9.82
N VAL A 118 -4.40 -1.20 10.30
CA VAL A 118 -3.14 -1.70 9.75
C VAL A 118 -3.03 -3.21 9.89
N ARG A 119 -3.44 -3.77 11.04
CA ARG A 119 -3.45 -5.20 11.28
C ARG A 119 -4.36 -5.94 10.28
N ASP A 120 -5.58 -5.43 10.07
CA ASP A 120 -6.54 -6.03 9.14
C ASP A 120 -6.02 -5.97 7.69
N ASP A 121 -5.38 -4.85 7.31
CA ASP A 121 -4.76 -4.68 5.99
C ASP A 121 -3.58 -5.63 5.79
N LEU A 122 -2.72 -5.83 6.80
CA LEU A 122 -1.60 -6.77 6.73
C LEU A 122 -2.07 -8.22 6.54
N HIS A 123 -3.08 -8.66 7.28
CA HIS A 123 -3.64 -9.99 7.12
C HIS A 123 -4.38 -10.15 5.77
N GLY A 124 -5.06 -9.10 5.30
CA GLY A 124 -5.64 -9.06 3.95
C GLY A 124 -4.57 -9.18 2.86
N ALA A 125 -3.47 -8.44 3.01
CA ALA A 125 -2.33 -8.48 2.11
C ALA A 125 -1.67 -9.88 2.08
N LEU A 126 -1.48 -10.52 3.25
CA LEU A 126 -0.91 -11.86 3.33
C LEU A 126 -1.76 -12.89 2.59
N LYS A 127 -3.09 -12.81 2.72
CA LYS A 127 -4.01 -13.69 1.96
C LYS A 127 -3.88 -13.51 0.45
N LEU A 128 -3.66 -12.28 -0.03
CA LEU A 128 -3.49 -11.98 -1.45
C LEU A 128 -2.15 -12.48 -2.00
N VAL A 129 -1.06 -12.21 -1.29
CA VAL A 129 0.27 -12.65 -1.75
C VAL A 129 0.47 -14.14 -1.53
N GLY A 130 -0.21 -14.74 -0.54
CA GLY A 130 -0.04 -16.15 -0.17
C GLY A 130 1.39 -16.48 0.22
N ASP A 131 1.73 -17.78 0.12
CA ASP A 131 3.05 -18.30 0.45
C ASP A 131 4.03 -18.25 -0.74
N ARG A 132 3.87 -17.27 -1.63
CA ARG A 132 4.71 -17.19 -2.82
C ARG A 132 6.05 -16.52 -2.50
N PRO A 133 7.18 -17.26 -2.63
CA PRO A 133 8.49 -16.70 -2.36
C PRO A 133 8.79 -15.47 -3.25
N GLY A 134 9.33 -14.44 -2.64
CA GLY A 134 9.65 -13.18 -3.31
C GLY A 134 8.51 -12.17 -3.38
N SER A 135 7.29 -12.53 -2.97
CA SER A 135 6.19 -11.55 -2.81
C SER A 135 6.51 -10.57 -1.68
N ILE A 136 5.97 -9.37 -1.79
CA ILE A 136 6.26 -8.25 -0.89
C ILE A 136 4.98 -7.71 -0.25
N ILE A 137 5.01 -7.51 1.05
CA ILE A 137 4.06 -6.70 1.79
C ILE A 137 4.81 -5.50 2.34
N GLY A 138 4.50 -4.31 1.85
CA GLY A 138 5.10 -3.06 2.31
C GLY A 138 4.08 -2.08 2.82
N GLY A 139 4.54 -0.99 3.41
CA GLY A 139 3.67 0.11 3.81
C GLY A 139 4.44 1.35 4.22
N HIS A 140 3.68 2.40 4.51
CA HIS A 140 4.21 3.70 4.94
C HIS A 140 4.02 3.92 6.46
N ASP A 141 4.40 5.09 6.93
CA ASP A 141 4.14 5.57 8.29
C ASP A 141 4.75 4.71 9.43
N TYR A 142 5.83 3.97 9.17
CA TYR A 142 6.52 3.19 10.20
C TYR A 142 7.35 4.12 11.10
N SER A 143 6.68 4.95 11.89
CA SER A 143 7.33 5.99 12.70
C SER A 143 6.68 6.16 14.08
N MET A 144 7.40 6.79 15.01
CA MET A 144 6.88 7.12 16.35
C MET A 144 5.69 8.09 16.32
N ARG A 145 5.42 8.75 15.18
CA ARG A 145 4.23 9.60 15.01
C ARG A 145 2.96 8.75 14.82
N THR A 146 3.12 7.54 14.37
CA THR A 146 2.06 6.56 14.08
C THR A 146 2.35 5.24 14.79
N PRO A 147 2.34 5.22 16.15
CA PRO A 147 2.75 4.04 16.93
C PRO A 147 1.88 2.81 16.68
N GLY A 148 0.63 3.01 16.21
CA GLY A 148 -0.27 1.93 15.79
C GLY A 148 0.29 1.11 14.62
N VAL A 149 0.97 1.77 13.67
CA VAL A 149 1.62 1.11 12.53
C VAL A 149 2.79 0.26 13.02
N ILE A 150 3.70 0.84 13.83
CA ILE A 150 4.85 0.09 14.39
C ILE A 150 4.37 -1.16 15.12
N LYS A 151 3.37 -1.00 16.01
CA LYS A 151 2.83 -2.09 16.80
C LYS A 151 2.25 -3.20 15.91
N ALA A 152 1.37 -2.83 14.96
CA ALA A 152 0.73 -3.79 14.07
C ALA A 152 1.75 -4.59 13.24
N VAL A 153 2.71 -3.90 12.62
CA VAL A 153 3.75 -4.54 11.80
C VAL A 153 4.64 -5.46 12.64
N THR A 154 5.03 -5.02 13.85
CA THR A 154 5.89 -5.82 14.73
C THR A 154 5.20 -7.10 15.19
N GLU A 155 3.94 -7.01 15.61
CA GLU A 155 3.16 -8.16 16.05
C GLU A 155 2.84 -9.10 14.89
N PHE A 156 2.45 -8.57 13.73
CA PHE A 156 2.23 -9.35 12.50
C PHE A 156 3.48 -10.14 12.11
N CYS A 157 4.65 -9.50 12.05
CA CYS A 157 5.90 -10.20 11.74
C CYS A 157 6.21 -11.32 12.72
N LYS A 158 5.91 -11.13 14.03
CA LYS A 158 6.11 -12.15 15.05
C LYS A 158 5.13 -13.32 14.91
N GLU A 159 3.86 -13.03 14.67
CA GLU A 159 2.79 -14.04 14.53
C GLU A 159 3.00 -14.93 13.31
N GLU A 160 3.31 -14.31 12.17
CA GLU A 160 3.49 -15.00 10.88
C GLU A 160 4.94 -15.51 10.67
N ARG A 161 5.84 -15.31 11.66
CA ARG A 161 7.27 -15.66 11.58
C ARG A 161 7.99 -15.01 10.41
N LEU A 162 7.52 -13.83 10.00
CA LEU A 162 8.11 -13.00 8.99
C LEU A 162 9.03 -11.93 9.58
N HIS A 163 9.75 -11.20 8.75
CA HIS A 163 10.64 -10.12 9.19
C HIS A 163 10.74 -9.04 8.13
N LEU A 164 11.17 -7.87 8.56
CA LEU A 164 11.47 -6.77 7.65
C LEU A 164 12.65 -7.14 6.76
N TRP A 165 12.45 -7.03 5.47
CA TRP A 165 13.52 -7.14 4.47
C TRP A 165 14.18 -5.79 4.24
N ALA A 166 13.39 -4.72 4.07
CA ALA A 166 13.90 -3.38 3.79
C ALA A 166 13.11 -2.29 4.50
N MET A 167 13.74 -1.15 4.69
CA MET A 167 13.13 0.08 5.21
C MET A 167 13.67 1.31 4.48
N THR A 168 12.92 2.40 4.51
CA THR A 168 13.44 3.70 4.07
C THR A 168 13.92 4.55 5.25
N THR A 169 14.86 5.48 4.98
CA THR A 169 15.51 6.33 6.00
C THR A 169 14.91 7.73 6.10
N GLY A 170 13.83 8.02 5.35
CA GLY A 170 13.14 9.31 5.40
C GLY A 170 12.49 9.60 6.77
N PRO A 171 12.00 10.82 6.98
CA PRO A 171 11.39 11.25 8.27
C PRO A 171 10.11 10.48 8.60
N ILE A 172 9.46 9.90 7.61
CA ILE A 172 8.33 8.98 7.74
C ILE A 172 8.69 7.73 6.93
N PRO A 173 9.28 6.70 7.56
CA PRO A 173 9.77 5.53 6.86
C PRO A 173 8.66 4.67 6.26
N SER A 174 8.97 4.04 5.12
CA SER A 174 8.27 2.86 4.62
C SER A 174 8.97 1.61 5.12
N TYR A 175 8.20 0.53 5.29
CA TYR A 175 8.68 -0.80 5.64
C TYR A 175 8.34 -1.79 4.54
N PHE A 176 9.12 -2.85 4.40
CA PHE A 176 8.89 -3.93 3.43
C PHE A 176 9.23 -5.28 4.03
N ILE A 177 8.30 -6.21 3.92
CA ILE A 177 8.39 -7.61 4.35
C ILE A 177 8.44 -8.45 3.08
N ARG A 178 9.38 -9.39 2.99
CA ARG A 178 9.47 -10.35 1.87
C ARG A 178 9.02 -11.71 2.34
N ILE A 179 8.15 -12.36 1.57
CA ILE A 179 7.77 -13.76 1.77
C ILE A 179 8.94 -14.63 1.29
N GLU A 180 9.40 -15.55 2.13
CA GLU A 180 10.53 -16.46 1.88
C GLU A 180 10.12 -17.83 1.35
#